data_601941259f377f4ccb13583d25ae2212
#
_entry.id   601941259f377f4ccb13583d25ae2212
#
_cell.length_a   1.000
_cell.length_b   1.000
_cell.length_c   1.000
_cell.angle_alpha   90.00
_cell.angle_beta   90.00
_cell.angle_gamma   90.00
#
_symmetry.space_group_name_H-M   'P 1'
#
loop_
_entity.id
_entity.type
_entity.pdbx_description
1 polymer ?
#
loop_
_entity_poly.entity_id
_entity_poly.type
_entity_poly.pdbx_seq_one_letter_code
_entity_poly.pdbx_strand_id
1 'polypeptide(L)'
;MQVSLAALLLTLGSGQTIPMSGFLPVAPPAQGASPWVAQKTGAALAPSLQGKPVVVDIYASWCPACRTIEPTLRSLEKQKAGKATFVRFDVSDAAKLKASRERARALGLGPFLEANRSQTSLVAVINPATGATVQTFRASTDASAYSAAIKKTQSMIKP
;
A
#
# COMPACT_ATOMS: atom_id res chain seq x y z
N MET A 1 -37.57 58.37 62.15
CA MET A 1 -38.56 58.98 61.25
C MET A 1 -38.41 58.27 59.93
N GLN A 2 -39.49 57.87 59.37
CA GLN A 2 -39.84 56.79 58.50
C GLN A 2 -38.90 56.48 57.32
N VAL A 3 -38.58 55.26 57.28
CA VAL A 3 -37.89 54.56 56.15
C VAL A 3 -38.93 53.89 55.25
N SER A 4 -39.02 54.31 54.01
CA SER A 4 -39.92 53.65 53.05
C SER A 4 -39.15 52.61 52.28
N LEU A 5 -39.60 51.39 52.43
CA LEU A 5 -39.18 50.26 51.58
C LEU A 5 -39.83 50.38 50.17
N ALA A 6 -39.02 50.41 49.16
CA ALA A 6 -39.47 50.15 47.79
C ALA A 6 -39.01 48.74 47.34
N ALA A 7 -39.97 47.88 47.18
CA ALA A 7 -39.73 46.54 46.69
C ALA A 7 -39.49 46.54 45.14
N LEU A 8 -38.34 46.02 44.74
CA LEU A 8 -38.00 45.82 43.33
C LEU A 8 -38.30 44.37 42.93
N LEU A 9 -39.31 44.22 42.13
CA LEU A 9 -39.67 42.95 41.53
C LEU A 9 -38.63 42.52 40.49
N LEU A 10 -37.91 41.45 40.78
CA LEU A 10 -37.08 40.76 39.77
C LEU A 10 -37.97 39.87 38.91
N THR A 11 -38.06 40.18 37.63
CA THR A 11 -38.63 39.33 36.62
C THR A 11 -37.68 38.18 36.33
N LEU A 12 -38.14 36.96 36.54
CA LEU A 12 -37.45 35.74 36.16
C LEU A 12 -37.39 35.64 34.64
N GLY A 13 -36.23 35.85 34.09
CA GLY A 13 -35.91 35.53 32.70
C GLY A 13 -35.90 34.00 32.48
N SER A 14 -36.78 33.53 31.64
CA SER A 14 -36.87 32.13 31.23
C SER A 14 -35.57 31.69 30.61
N GLY A 15 -34.82 30.85 31.29
CA GLY A 15 -33.63 30.17 30.76
C GLY A 15 -34.03 29.22 29.66
N GLN A 16 -33.74 29.57 28.44
CA GLN A 16 -33.81 28.63 27.31
C GLN A 16 -32.64 27.65 27.42
N THR A 17 -32.93 26.46 27.87
CA THR A 17 -32.03 25.32 27.77
C THR A 17 -31.91 24.91 26.30
N ILE A 18 -30.77 25.22 25.69
CA ILE A 18 -30.42 24.71 24.37
C ILE A 18 -30.16 23.20 24.54
N PRO A 19 -30.90 22.32 23.87
CA PRO A 19 -30.59 20.90 23.91
C PRO A 19 -29.24 20.72 23.20
N MET A 20 -28.24 20.26 23.91
CA MET A 20 -27.00 19.75 23.34
C MET A 20 -27.31 18.40 22.71
N SER A 21 -28.02 18.46 21.56
CA SER A 21 -28.21 17.26 20.72
C SER A 21 -26.94 16.98 19.92
N GLY A 22 -26.37 15.83 20.17
CA GLY A 22 -25.68 15.05 19.17
C GLY A 22 -24.26 15.42 18.85
N PHE A 23 -23.37 15.56 19.84
CA PHE A 23 -21.98 15.15 19.57
C PHE A 23 -21.94 13.63 19.62
N LEU A 24 -22.22 13.00 18.46
CA LEU A 24 -21.81 11.63 18.26
C LEU A 24 -20.28 11.62 18.39
N PRO A 25 -19.69 10.76 19.21
CA PRO A 25 -18.25 10.61 19.23
C PRO A 25 -17.83 10.13 17.82
N VAL A 26 -17.19 11.01 17.06
CA VAL A 26 -16.47 10.60 15.87
C VAL A 26 -15.40 9.64 16.37
N ALA A 27 -15.60 8.36 16.11
CA ALA A 27 -14.59 7.35 16.38
C ALA A 27 -13.30 7.80 15.71
N PRO A 28 -12.15 7.80 16.40
CA PRO A 28 -10.89 8.11 15.77
C PRO A 28 -10.69 7.15 14.61
N PRO A 29 -10.18 7.61 13.45
CA PRO A 29 -9.88 6.73 12.36
C PRO A 29 -8.96 5.63 12.90
N ALA A 30 -9.30 4.38 12.63
CA ALA A 30 -8.54 3.22 13.08
C ALA A 30 -7.07 3.42 12.69
N GLN A 31 -6.25 3.80 13.66
CA GLN A 31 -4.82 3.92 13.51
C GLN A 31 -4.28 2.49 13.36
N GLY A 32 -3.83 2.13 12.19
CA GLY A 32 -3.17 0.84 12.02
C GLY A 32 -3.17 0.22 10.63
N ALA A 33 -3.80 0.79 9.64
CA ALA A 33 -3.58 0.36 8.27
C ALA A 33 -2.61 1.35 7.62
N SER A 34 -1.31 1.03 7.68
CA SER A 34 -0.34 1.66 6.81
C SER A 34 -0.88 1.57 5.37
N PRO A 35 -0.97 2.66 4.60
CA PRO A 35 -1.54 2.63 3.24
C PRO A 35 -0.76 1.73 2.26
N TRP A 36 0.28 1.09 2.74
CA TRP A 36 1.15 0.14 2.02
C TRP A 36 0.71 -1.32 2.13
N VAL A 37 -0.26 -1.63 3.00
CA VAL A 37 -0.63 -3.02 3.28
C VAL A 37 -1.69 -3.49 2.30
N ALA A 38 -1.28 -4.43 1.46
CA ALA A 38 -2.12 -5.28 0.64
C ALA A 38 -2.99 -4.57 -0.40
N GLN A 39 -2.36 -3.91 -1.37
CA GLN A 39 -3.05 -3.70 -2.63
C GLN A 39 -3.26 -5.07 -3.29
N LYS A 40 -4.45 -5.62 -3.06
CA LYS A 40 -4.93 -6.76 -3.84
C LYS A 40 -5.06 -6.28 -5.28
N THR A 41 -4.39 -6.93 -6.21
CA THR A 41 -4.68 -6.73 -7.63
C THR A 41 -6.11 -7.21 -7.96
N GLY A 42 -6.76 -7.87 -6.99
CA GLY A 42 -8.17 -8.25 -7.02
C GLY A 42 -8.48 -9.51 -7.81
N ALA A 43 -7.54 -10.01 -8.61
CA ALA A 43 -7.72 -11.20 -9.44
C ALA A 43 -6.42 -11.98 -9.58
N ALA A 44 -6.52 -13.26 -9.93
CA ALA A 44 -5.36 -14.08 -10.28
C ALA A 44 -4.57 -13.43 -11.42
N LEU A 45 -3.24 -13.51 -11.33
CA LEU A 45 -2.35 -13.03 -12.37
C LEU A 45 -2.41 -13.93 -13.61
N ALA A 46 -1.79 -13.49 -14.71
CA ALA A 46 -1.74 -14.25 -15.96
C ALA A 46 -1.24 -15.68 -15.75
N PRO A 47 -1.70 -16.64 -16.57
CA PRO A 47 -1.30 -18.05 -16.47
C PRO A 47 0.22 -18.26 -16.48
N SER A 48 0.97 -17.44 -17.23
CA SER A 48 2.43 -17.47 -17.29
C SER A 48 3.15 -17.17 -15.96
N LEU A 49 2.45 -16.57 -15.01
CA LEU A 49 2.98 -16.23 -13.68
C LEU A 49 2.55 -17.22 -12.60
N GLN A 50 1.67 -18.16 -12.90
CA GLN A 50 1.12 -19.08 -11.90
C GLN A 50 2.16 -20.07 -11.37
N GLY A 51 1.89 -20.59 -10.16
CA GLY A 51 2.69 -21.64 -9.52
C GLY A 51 3.95 -21.18 -8.80
N LYS A 52 4.37 -19.91 -8.95
CA LYS A 52 5.58 -19.36 -8.30
C LYS A 52 5.32 -17.96 -7.81
N PRO A 53 5.90 -17.55 -6.66
CA PRO A 53 5.87 -16.16 -6.19
C PRO A 53 6.35 -15.19 -7.28
N VAL A 54 5.68 -14.06 -7.40
CA VAL A 54 6.06 -13.01 -8.35
C VAL A 54 6.69 -11.85 -7.58
N VAL A 55 7.94 -11.53 -7.93
CA VAL A 55 8.67 -10.38 -7.39
C VAL A 55 8.60 -9.26 -8.41
N VAL A 56 7.94 -8.17 -8.06
CA VAL A 56 7.73 -7.01 -8.95
C VAL A 56 8.59 -5.85 -8.47
N ASP A 57 9.43 -5.31 -9.36
CA ASP A 57 10.30 -4.15 -9.12
C ASP A 57 9.82 -2.94 -9.93
N ILE A 58 9.55 -1.81 -9.28
CA ILE A 58 9.28 -0.52 -9.90
C ILE A 58 10.59 0.24 -10.03
N TYR A 59 11.14 0.27 -11.24
CA TYR A 59 12.46 0.79 -11.55
C TYR A 59 12.41 2.10 -12.34
N ALA A 60 13.35 3.00 -12.05
CA ALA A 60 13.69 4.10 -12.93
C ALA A 60 15.20 4.32 -12.99
N SER A 61 15.74 4.64 -14.17
CA SER A 61 17.18 4.82 -14.39
C SER A 61 17.77 6.02 -13.62
N TRP A 62 16.97 7.05 -13.39
CA TRP A 62 17.34 8.23 -12.61
C TRP A 62 17.22 8.05 -11.10
N CYS A 63 16.68 6.91 -10.62
CA CYS A 63 16.44 6.65 -9.19
C CYS A 63 17.71 6.11 -8.51
N PRO A 64 18.35 6.84 -7.57
CA PRO A 64 19.54 6.36 -6.88
C PRO A 64 19.29 5.09 -6.06
N ALA A 65 18.15 5.04 -5.35
CA ALA A 65 17.77 3.88 -4.54
C ALA A 65 17.59 2.61 -5.41
N CYS A 66 17.07 2.74 -6.63
CA CYS A 66 16.96 1.62 -7.57
C CYS A 66 18.34 1.05 -7.91
N ARG A 67 19.34 1.91 -8.14
CA ARG A 67 20.72 1.49 -8.38
C ARG A 67 21.33 0.78 -7.17
N THR A 68 21.01 1.26 -5.97
CA THR A 68 21.51 0.65 -4.71
C THR A 68 20.96 -0.76 -4.51
N ILE A 69 19.69 -1.02 -4.82
CA ILE A 69 19.09 -2.34 -4.60
C ILE A 69 19.32 -3.31 -5.75
N GLU A 70 19.71 -2.82 -6.92
CA GLU A 70 19.84 -3.64 -8.14
C GLU A 70 20.79 -4.84 -8.00
N PRO A 71 22.00 -4.75 -7.39
CA PRO A 71 22.86 -5.91 -7.19
C PRO A 71 22.19 -7.01 -6.36
N THR A 72 21.45 -6.62 -5.31
CA THR A 72 20.70 -7.55 -4.47
C THR A 72 19.60 -8.27 -5.27
N LEU A 73 18.82 -7.54 -6.05
CA LEU A 73 17.75 -8.12 -6.86
C LEU A 73 18.30 -9.06 -7.94
N ARG A 74 19.38 -8.69 -8.62
CA ARG A 74 20.05 -9.57 -9.62
C ARG A 74 20.59 -10.85 -8.99
N SER A 75 21.17 -10.74 -7.79
CA SER A 75 21.65 -11.91 -7.04
C SER A 75 20.49 -12.84 -6.65
N LEU A 76 19.40 -12.25 -6.13
CA LEU A 76 18.19 -13.00 -5.80
C LEU A 76 17.56 -13.68 -7.00
N GLU A 77 17.47 -13.01 -8.14
CA GLU A 77 16.93 -13.58 -9.37
C GLU A 77 17.72 -14.84 -9.78
N LYS A 78 19.05 -14.78 -9.74
CA LYS A 78 19.91 -15.94 -10.00
C LYS A 78 19.71 -17.05 -8.97
N GLN A 79 19.69 -16.74 -7.66
CA GLN A 79 19.54 -17.71 -6.58
C GLN A 79 18.14 -18.37 -6.55
N LYS A 80 17.12 -17.64 -6.99
CA LYS A 80 15.73 -18.09 -6.98
C LYS A 80 15.23 -18.50 -8.39
N ALA A 81 16.15 -18.67 -9.33
CA ALA A 81 15.81 -19.15 -10.67
C ALA A 81 14.94 -20.41 -10.57
N GLY A 82 13.81 -20.43 -11.25
CA GLY A 82 12.84 -21.52 -11.20
C GLY A 82 11.96 -21.58 -9.93
N LYS A 83 12.26 -20.83 -8.86
CA LYS A 83 11.49 -20.78 -7.59
C LYS A 83 10.65 -19.52 -7.43
N ALA A 84 10.97 -18.46 -8.14
CA ALA A 84 10.22 -17.21 -8.19
C ALA A 84 10.31 -16.62 -9.60
N THR A 85 9.34 -15.81 -9.98
CA THR A 85 9.35 -15.03 -11.23
C THR A 85 9.62 -13.58 -10.93
N PHE A 86 10.60 -12.97 -11.60
CA PHE A 86 10.96 -11.58 -11.44
C PHE A 86 10.41 -10.74 -12.59
N VAL A 87 9.73 -9.67 -12.26
CA VAL A 87 9.12 -8.73 -13.22
C VAL A 87 9.59 -7.32 -12.87
N ARG A 88 10.28 -6.65 -13.78
CA ARG A 88 10.65 -5.23 -13.64
C ARG A 88 9.75 -4.38 -14.52
N PHE A 89 9.21 -3.31 -13.96
CA PHE A 89 8.52 -2.25 -14.67
C PHE A 89 9.40 -1.00 -14.68
N ASP A 90 9.89 -0.64 -15.85
CA ASP A 90 10.69 0.57 -16.04
C ASP A 90 9.75 1.76 -16.26
N VAL A 91 9.84 2.75 -15.38
CA VAL A 91 9.05 3.98 -15.42
C VAL A 91 9.93 5.22 -15.64
N SER A 92 11.14 5.03 -16.19
CA SER A 92 12.15 6.08 -16.34
C SER A 92 11.69 7.26 -17.20
N ASP A 93 10.91 6.98 -18.23
CA ASP A 93 10.36 7.94 -19.18
C ASP A 93 8.98 7.50 -19.69
N ALA A 94 8.34 8.35 -20.50
CA ALA A 94 7.00 8.11 -21.00
C ALA A 94 6.91 6.86 -21.91
N ALA A 95 7.92 6.60 -22.73
CA ALA A 95 7.96 5.45 -23.64
C ALA A 95 8.09 4.14 -22.84
N LYS A 96 9.00 4.10 -21.88
CA LYS A 96 9.21 2.95 -21.00
C LYS A 96 8.00 2.70 -20.09
N LEU A 97 7.39 3.77 -19.57
CA LEU A 97 6.15 3.65 -18.81
C LEU A 97 5.02 3.07 -19.67
N LYS A 98 4.89 3.50 -20.94
CA LYS A 98 3.89 2.94 -21.86
C LYS A 98 4.12 1.43 -22.07
N ALA A 99 5.33 1.03 -22.39
CA ALA A 99 5.68 -0.39 -22.55
C ALA A 99 5.43 -1.20 -21.25
N SER A 100 5.79 -0.64 -20.09
CA SER A 100 5.53 -1.25 -18.78
C SER A 100 4.04 -1.42 -18.51
N ARG A 101 3.19 -0.47 -18.90
CA ARG A 101 1.73 -0.56 -18.81
C ARG A 101 1.15 -1.68 -19.67
N GLU A 102 1.59 -1.79 -20.90
CA GLU A 102 1.16 -2.85 -21.81
C GLU A 102 1.54 -4.24 -21.25
N ARG A 103 2.79 -4.39 -20.80
CA ARG A 103 3.25 -5.60 -20.14
C ARG A 103 2.49 -5.89 -18.85
N ALA A 104 2.27 -4.89 -18.00
CA ALA A 104 1.53 -5.06 -16.75
C ALA A 104 0.10 -5.53 -16.98
N ARG A 105 -0.60 -4.98 -17.99
CA ARG A 105 -1.95 -5.44 -18.37
C ARG A 105 -1.94 -6.91 -18.81
N ALA A 106 -1.00 -7.30 -19.68
CA ALA A 106 -0.86 -8.67 -20.13
C ALA A 106 -0.59 -9.66 -18.98
N LEU A 107 0.08 -9.22 -17.91
CA LEU A 107 0.42 -10.01 -16.74
C LEU A 107 -0.65 -9.98 -15.62
N GLY A 108 -1.70 -9.19 -15.78
CA GLY A 108 -2.70 -8.97 -14.69
C GLY A 108 -2.20 -8.03 -13.57
N LEU A 109 -1.10 -7.32 -13.81
CA LEU A 109 -0.46 -6.40 -12.86
C LEU A 109 -0.76 -4.91 -13.15
N GLY A 110 -1.70 -4.63 -14.08
CA GLY A 110 -2.05 -3.26 -14.45
C GLY A 110 -2.45 -2.38 -13.26
N PRO A 111 -3.42 -2.77 -12.43
CA PRO A 111 -3.81 -2.00 -11.24
C PRO A 111 -2.65 -1.78 -10.25
N PHE A 112 -1.80 -2.81 -10.06
CA PHE A 112 -0.61 -2.70 -9.21
C PHE A 112 0.36 -1.63 -9.75
N LEU A 113 0.67 -1.65 -11.05
CA LEU A 113 1.58 -0.67 -11.64
C LEU A 113 1.01 0.75 -11.52
N GLU A 114 -0.26 0.97 -11.86
CA GLU A 114 -0.86 2.31 -11.80
C GLU A 114 -0.84 2.89 -10.37
N ALA A 115 -1.11 2.06 -9.38
CA ALA A 115 -1.09 2.47 -7.99
C ALA A 115 0.33 2.77 -7.46
N ASN A 116 1.37 2.17 -8.05
CA ASN A 116 2.74 2.23 -7.52
C ASN A 116 3.77 2.89 -8.48
N ARG A 117 3.40 3.30 -9.68
CA ARG A 117 4.32 3.81 -10.71
C ARG A 117 5.18 5.01 -10.30
N SER A 118 4.73 5.80 -9.33
CA SER A 118 5.50 6.92 -8.76
C SER A 118 6.43 6.49 -7.62
N GLN A 119 6.37 5.23 -7.19
CA GLN A 119 7.12 4.70 -6.05
C GLN A 119 8.31 3.88 -6.54
N THR A 120 9.29 4.52 -7.17
CA THR A 120 10.51 3.86 -7.62
C THR A 120 11.27 3.23 -6.45
N SER A 121 12.02 2.15 -6.68
CA SER A 121 12.64 1.28 -5.67
C SER A 121 11.65 0.50 -4.77
N LEU A 122 10.36 0.51 -5.10
CA LEU A 122 9.40 -0.40 -4.49
C LEU A 122 9.56 -1.79 -5.11
N VAL A 123 9.74 -2.78 -4.25
CA VAL A 123 9.72 -4.20 -4.63
C VAL A 123 8.61 -4.90 -3.88
N ALA A 124 7.74 -5.59 -4.60
CA ALA A 124 6.61 -6.33 -4.02
C ALA A 124 6.72 -7.82 -4.31
N VAL A 125 6.41 -8.65 -3.32
CA VAL A 125 6.23 -10.10 -3.49
C VAL A 125 4.73 -10.38 -3.51
N ILE A 126 4.25 -10.96 -4.63
CA ILE A 126 2.83 -11.14 -4.93
C ILE A 126 2.52 -12.63 -5.06
N ASN A 127 1.40 -13.05 -4.49
CA ASN A 127 0.83 -14.36 -4.72
C ASN A 127 0.07 -14.35 -6.05
N PRO A 128 0.52 -15.09 -7.09
CA PRO A 128 -0.11 -15.02 -8.42
C PRO A 128 -1.51 -15.62 -8.46
N ALA A 129 -1.84 -16.56 -7.57
CA ALA A 129 -3.15 -17.20 -7.56
C ALA A 129 -4.27 -16.24 -7.09
N THR A 130 -3.93 -15.26 -6.26
CA THR A 130 -4.90 -14.32 -5.69
C THR A 130 -4.64 -12.87 -6.10
N GLY A 131 -3.49 -12.58 -6.72
CA GLY A 131 -3.03 -11.23 -6.96
C GLY A 131 -2.71 -10.42 -5.69
N ALA A 132 -2.70 -11.06 -4.53
CA ALA A 132 -2.43 -10.38 -3.27
C ALA A 132 -0.94 -10.08 -3.09
N THR A 133 -0.61 -8.85 -2.73
CA THR A 133 0.73 -8.47 -2.27
C THR A 133 0.95 -9.04 -0.87
N VAL A 134 1.94 -9.91 -0.73
CA VAL A 134 2.28 -10.56 0.55
C VAL A 134 3.25 -9.70 1.34
N GLN A 135 4.19 -9.04 0.67
CA GLN A 135 5.19 -8.17 1.28
C GLN A 135 5.65 -7.11 0.30
N THR A 136 5.95 -5.92 0.83
CA THR A 136 6.59 -4.83 0.07
C THR A 136 7.89 -4.42 0.75
N PHE A 137 8.84 -3.99 -0.07
CA PHE A 137 10.13 -3.45 0.35
C PHE A 137 10.37 -2.13 -0.37
N ARG A 138 11.02 -1.20 0.30
CA ARG A 138 11.40 0.08 -0.30
C ARG A 138 12.88 0.32 -0.06
N ALA A 139 13.64 0.49 -1.13
CA ALA A 139 15.08 0.75 -1.08
C ALA A 139 15.86 -0.26 -0.20
N SER A 140 15.37 -1.50 -0.06
CA SER A 140 15.97 -2.51 0.81
C SER A 140 17.03 -3.32 0.08
N THR A 141 18.18 -3.51 0.71
CA THR A 141 19.26 -4.40 0.26
C THR A 141 19.29 -5.72 1.04
N ASP A 142 18.31 -5.98 1.91
CA ASP A 142 18.21 -7.19 2.71
C ASP A 142 17.72 -8.39 1.89
N ALA A 143 18.67 -9.16 1.35
CA ALA A 143 18.41 -10.36 0.59
C ALA A 143 17.71 -11.46 1.41
N SER A 144 17.92 -11.47 2.75
CA SER A 144 17.31 -12.45 3.63
C SER A 144 15.80 -12.20 3.80
N ALA A 145 15.42 -10.94 3.97
CA ALA A 145 14.01 -10.52 4.05
C ALA A 145 13.25 -10.82 2.75
N TYR A 146 13.85 -10.55 1.58
CA TYR A 146 13.27 -10.95 0.29
C TYR A 146 13.07 -12.47 0.19
N SER A 147 14.11 -13.24 0.57
CA SER A 147 14.05 -14.70 0.53
C SER A 147 12.98 -15.27 1.46
N ALA A 148 12.80 -14.68 2.65
CA ALA A 148 11.75 -15.05 3.58
C ALA A 148 10.34 -14.76 3.02
N ALA A 149 10.14 -13.59 2.40
CA ALA A 149 8.88 -13.24 1.75
C ALA A 149 8.54 -14.16 0.58
N ILE A 150 9.54 -14.49 -0.27
CA ILE A 150 9.38 -15.45 -1.37
C ILE A 150 8.98 -16.83 -0.82
N LYS A 151 9.68 -17.34 0.21
CA LYS A 151 9.38 -18.62 0.84
C LYS A 151 7.98 -18.64 1.46
N LYS A 152 7.60 -17.57 2.17
CA LYS A 152 6.24 -17.41 2.73
C LYS A 152 5.17 -17.44 1.62
N THR A 153 5.38 -16.72 0.53
CA THR A 153 4.44 -16.72 -0.60
C THR A 153 4.36 -18.08 -1.25
N GLN A 154 5.49 -18.79 -1.38
CA GLN A 154 5.53 -20.14 -1.95
C GLN A 154 4.68 -21.13 -1.12
N SER A 155 4.69 -21.02 0.20
CA SER A 155 3.83 -21.89 1.07
C SER A 155 2.34 -21.58 0.92
N MET A 156 1.97 -20.38 0.50
CA MET A 156 0.57 -19.99 0.24
C MET A 156 0.06 -20.45 -1.13
N ILE A 157 0.96 -20.74 -2.08
CA ILE A 157 0.60 -21.17 -3.45
C ILE A 157 0.40 -22.69 -3.52
N LYS A 158 1.09 -23.45 -2.65
CA LYS A 158 0.94 -24.92 -2.62
C LYS A 158 -0.48 -25.27 -2.18
N PRO A 159 -1.15 -26.16 -2.89
CA PRO A 159 -2.43 -26.74 -2.46
C PRO A 159 -2.27 -27.54 -1.15
#